data_0019251227d68b1cebef867d0a9848e8
#
_entry.id   0019251227d68b1cebef867d0a9848e8
#
_cell.length_a   1.000
_cell.length_b   1.000
_cell.length_c   1.000
_cell.angle_alpha   90.00
_cell.angle_beta   90.00
_cell.angle_gamma   90.00
#
_symmetry.space_group_name_H-M   'P 1'
#
loop_
_entity.id
_entity.type
_entity.pdbx_description
1 polymer ?
#
loop_
_entity_poly.entity_id
_entity_poly.type
_entity_poly.pdbx_seq_one_letter_code
_entity_poly.pdbx_strand_id
1 'polypeptide(L)'
;MRETEVTRKTNETDITLRLGLPDLTRDGVVGIIDETARVMEIYTGVPFFDHMLHAMFFHGGFSVDLRAVGDVEIDDHHTVEDVGIVIGTALREAVELHGPVRRFGHSVVPMDDALGEVVVDAGGRSYLVYQATYPQDRAGRFDLSLVREFFQGLSSQGRINMHVLGRYGDNGHHLAEALFKAAGRALGSAFLPRETVASTKGVL
;
A
#
# COMPACT_ATOMS: atom_id res chain seq x y z
N MET A 1 16.74 -3.48 10.00
CA MET A 1 15.44 -3.32 9.30
C MET A 1 15.59 -3.81 7.87
N ARG A 2 14.62 -4.52 7.30
CA ARG A 2 14.60 -4.89 5.88
C ARG A 2 14.07 -3.68 5.11
N GLU A 3 14.94 -3.01 4.38
CA GLU A 3 14.66 -1.72 3.75
C GLU A 3 14.97 -1.75 2.25
N THR A 4 14.19 -1.04 1.45
CA THR A 4 14.42 -0.81 0.03
C THR A 4 14.32 0.68 -0.28
N GLU A 5 15.06 1.12 -1.28
CA GLU A 5 15.00 2.49 -1.79
C GLU A 5 14.74 2.47 -3.29
N VAL A 6 13.73 3.20 -3.72
CA VAL A 6 13.31 3.29 -5.13
C VAL A 6 13.20 4.76 -5.51
N THR A 7 13.76 5.10 -6.67
CA THR A 7 13.59 6.41 -7.29
C THR A 7 13.00 6.23 -8.69
N ARG A 8 11.98 7.02 -9.02
CA ARG A 8 11.35 7.06 -10.34
C ARG A 8 11.21 8.51 -10.78
N LYS A 9 11.74 8.82 -11.95
CA LYS A 9 11.62 10.13 -12.56
C LYS A 9 11.09 10.01 -13.99
N THR A 10 10.04 10.75 -14.27
CA THR A 10 9.42 10.90 -15.60
C THR A 10 9.35 12.37 -15.97
N ASN A 11 8.65 12.73 -17.04
CA ASN A 11 8.34 14.12 -17.35
C ASN A 11 7.21 14.68 -16.47
N GLU A 12 6.43 13.81 -15.82
CA GLU A 12 5.22 14.12 -15.06
C GLU A 12 5.46 14.05 -13.55
N THR A 13 6.35 13.17 -13.10
CA THR A 13 6.59 12.93 -11.66
C THR A 13 8.08 12.75 -11.35
N ASP A 14 8.47 13.12 -10.12
CA ASP A 14 9.79 12.85 -9.51
C ASP A 14 9.54 12.28 -8.11
N ILE A 15 9.80 10.98 -7.92
CA ILE A 15 9.40 10.25 -6.72
C ILE A 15 10.61 9.53 -6.13
N THR A 16 10.81 9.68 -4.82
CA THR A 16 11.75 8.87 -4.03
C THR A 16 11.01 8.22 -2.88
N LEU A 17 11.30 6.94 -2.66
CA LEU A 17 10.73 6.16 -1.57
C LEU A 17 11.82 5.35 -0.89
N ARG A 18 11.88 5.45 0.44
CA ARG A 18 12.57 4.50 1.30
C ARG A 18 11.52 3.75 2.12
N LEU A 19 11.47 2.42 1.97
CA LEU A 19 10.45 1.56 2.57
C LEU A 19 11.08 0.51 3.46
N GLY A 20 10.82 0.58 4.76
CA GLY A 20 11.16 -0.44 5.75
C GLY A 20 10.01 -1.42 5.94
N LEU A 21 10.27 -2.72 5.76
CA LEU A 21 9.28 -3.77 5.91
C LEU A 21 9.00 -4.08 7.39
N PRO A 22 7.75 -4.45 7.71
CA PRO A 22 7.39 -4.89 9.05
C PRO A 22 8.03 -6.23 9.41
N ASP A 23 8.10 -6.48 10.70
CA ASP A 23 8.49 -7.77 11.30
C ASP A 23 7.50 -8.14 12.42
N LEU A 24 7.66 -9.30 13.04
CA LEU A 24 6.97 -9.61 14.28
C LEU A 24 7.72 -8.98 15.43
N THR A 25 7.07 -8.09 16.17
CA THR A 25 7.60 -7.56 17.42
C THR A 25 7.67 -8.67 18.48
N ARG A 26 8.34 -8.40 19.60
CA ARG A 26 8.44 -9.35 20.72
C ARG A 26 7.08 -9.80 21.24
N ASP A 27 6.07 -8.95 21.13
CA ASP A 27 4.68 -9.23 21.53
C ASP A 27 3.86 -9.92 20.43
N GLY A 28 4.49 -10.31 19.30
CA GLY A 28 3.86 -10.99 18.19
C GLY A 28 2.97 -10.09 17.32
N VAL A 29 3.10 -8.79 17.44
CA VAL A 29 2.37 -7.80 16.63
C VAL A 29 3.15 -7.50 15.35
N VAL A 30 2.45 -7.29 14.24
CA VAL A 30 3.06 -6.82 12.99
C VAL A 30 3.48 -5.36 13.15
N GLY A 31 4.77 -5.06 13.00
CA GLY A 31 5.28 -3.70 13.17
C GLY A 31 6.78 -3.59 12.93
N ILE A 32 7.36 -2.46 13.29
CA ILE A 32 8.80 -2.25 13.34
C ILE A 32 9.30 -2.68 14.73
N ILE A 33 10.32 -3.52 14.78
CA ILE A 33 10.88 -4.05 16.05
C ILE A 33 11.37 -2.92 16.97
N ASP A 34 11.98 -1.89 16.39
CA ASP A 34 12.39 -0.67 17.08
C ASP A 34 11.51 0.51 16.65
N GLU A 35 10.46 0.78 17.40
CA GLU A 35 9.52 1.87 17.14
C GLU A 35 10.21 3.25 17.17
N THR A 36 11.34 3.39 17.85
CA THR A 36 12.09 4.65 17.89
C THR A 36 12.83 4.94 16.58
N ALA A 37 13.07 3.91 15.78
CA ALA A 37 13.69 4.00 14.45
C ALA A 37 12.66 4.08 13.31
N ARG A 38 11.34 4.07 13.64
CA ARG A 38 10.27 4.15 12.65
C ARG A 38 10.16 5.56 12.06
N VAL A 39 10.32 5.66 10.74
CA VAL A 39 10.08 6.88 9.98
C VAL A 39 8.66 6.83 9.40
N MET A 40 7.96 7.97 9.41
CA MET A 40 6.62 8.13 8.83
C MET A 40 6.52 9.53 8.18
N GLU A 41 7.35 9.74 7.15
CA GLU A 41 7.39 10.98 6.37
C GLU A 41 6.75 10.73 4.99
N ILE A 42 5.66 11.44 4.69
CA ILE A 42 4.92 11.27 3.43
C ILE A 42 4.55 12.65 2.90
N TYR A 43 4.93 12.89 1.65
CA TYR A 43 4.57 14.08 0.92
C TYR A 43 4.37 13.77 -0.56
N THR A 44 3.15 13.98 -1.06
CA THR A 44 2.80 13.81 -2.49
C THR A 44 2.27 15.09 -3.14
N GLY A 45 2.06 16.16 -2.36
CA GLY A 45 1.37 17.35 -2.83
C GLY A 45 -0.16 17.21 -2.85
N VAL A 46 -0.69 16.02 -2.51
CA VAL A 46 -2.13 15.69 -2.48
C VAL A 46 -2.52 15.32 -1.04
N PRO A 47 -3.00 16.28 -0.21
CA PRO A 47 -3.14 16.07 1.24
C PRO A 47 -4.04 14.91 1.65
N PHE A 48 -5.13 14.65 0.91
CA PHE A 48 -5.99 13.51 1.20
C PHE A 48 -5.27 12.19 0.94
N PHE A 49 -4.50 12.12 -0.13
CA PHE A 49 -3.71 10.93 -0.48
C PHE A 49 -2.58 10.70 0.52
N ASP A 50 -1.90 11.77 0.99
CA ASP A 50 -0.91 11.69 2.07
C ASP A 50 -1.52 11.06 3.32
N HIS A 51 -2.74 11.48 3.71
CA HIS A 51 -3.47 10.91 4.83
C HIS A 51 -3.80 9.42 4.61
N MET A 52 -4.24 9.03 3.41
CA MET A 52 -4.54 7.63 3.08
C MET A 52 -3.28 6.75 3.15
N LEU A 53 -2.18 7.20 2.56
CA LEU A 53 -0.90 6.51 2.63
C LEU A 53 -0.37 6.39 4.06
N HIS A 54 -0.47 7.46 4.84
CA HIS A 54 -0.11 7.44 6.26
C HIS A 54 -0.92 6.37 7.02
N ALA A 55 -2.24 6.33 6.83
CA ALA A 55 -3.09 5.30 7.44
C ALA A 55 -2.67 3.88 6.99
N MET A 56 -2.40 3.67 5.71
CA MET A 56 -1.96 2.38 5.18
C MET A 56 -0.65 1.91 5.82
N PHE A 57 0.38 2.72 5.78
CA PHE A 57 1.70 2.33 6.28
C PHE A 57 1.73 2.22 7.81
N PHE A 58 1.02 3.13 8.51
CA PHE A 58 0.91 3.06 9.96
C PHE A 58 0.29 1.74 10.43
N HIS A 59 -0.88 1.40 9.89
CA HIS A 59 -1.59 0.17 10.26
C HIS A 59 -0.96 -1.12 9.71
N GLY A 60 -0.14 -1.01 8.66
CA GLY A 60 0.65 -2.11 8.12
C GLY A 60 1.96 -2.37 8.86
N GLY A 61 2.35 -1.48 9.77
CA GLY A 61 3.61 -1.61 10.51
C GLY A 61 4.86 -1.34 9.69
N PHE A 62 4.75 -0.56 8.61
CA PHE A 62 5.89 -0.16 7.77
C PHE A 62 6.59 1.08 8.34
N SER A 63 7.85 1.27 7.96
CA SER A 63 8.57 2.54 8.04
C SER A 63 8.61 3.14 6.63
N VAL A 64 8.34 4.43 6.49
CA VAL A 64 8.26 5.07 5.18
C VAL A 64 8.81 6.49 5.19
N ASP A 65 9.63 6.78 4.18
CA ASP A 65 10.04 8.13 3.79
C ASP A 65 9.73 8.24 2.29
N LEU A 66 8.65 8.94 1.97
CA LEU A 66 8.11 9.11 0.62
C LEU A 66 8.02 10.59 0.28
N ARG A 67 8.69 10.97 -0.78
CA ARG A 67 8.53 12.27 -1.40
C ARG A 67 8.17 12.11 -2.88
N ALA A 68 7.02 12.66 -3.28
CA ALA A 68 6.60 12.75 -4.67
C ALA A 68 6.34 14.22 -5.03
N VAL A 69 6.81 14.62 -6.20
CA VAL A 69 6.52 15.89 -6.84
C VAL A 69 5.99 15.57 -8.23
N GLY A 70 4.73 15.86 -8.48
CA GLY A 70 4.08 15.63 -9.77
C GLY A 70 3.39 16.90 -10.27
N ASP A 71 2.82 16.81 -11.45
CA ASP A 71 2.10 17.86 -12.18
C ASP A 71 0.65 18.04 -11.69
N VAL A 72 0.49 18.16 -10.35
CA VAL A 72 -0.83 18.27 -9.66
C VAL A 72 -1.66 19.50 -10.07
N GLU A 73 -1.08 20.44 -10.81
CA GLU A 73 -1.79 21.53 -11.46
C GLU A 73 -2.63 21.07 -12.63
N ILE A 74 -2.33 19.90 -13.23
CA ILE A 74 -3.15 19.24 -14.24
C ILE A 74 -4.30 18.50 -13.55
N ASP A 75 -3.94 17.45 -12.84
CA ASP A 75 -4.77 16.72 -11.86
C ASP A 75 -3.91 15.82 -10.97
N ASP A 76 -4.53 15.05 -10.06
CA ASP A 76 -3.82 14.18 -9.14
C ASP A 76 -3.46 12.80 -9.74
N HIS A 77 -3.87 12.48 -11.00
CA HIS A 77 -3.82 11.13 -11.58
C HIS A 77 -2.40 10.57 -11.65
N HIS A 78 -1.50 11.29 -12.36
CA HIS A 78 -0.13 10.82 -12.58
C HIS A 78 0.60 10.60 -11.24
N THR A 79 0.41 11.51 -10.28
CA THR A 79 1.03 11.39 -8.95
C THR A 79 0.52 10.15 -8.20
N VAL A 80 -0.79 9.92 -8.21
CA VAL A 80 -1.42 8.81 -7.47
C VAL A 80 -1.03 7.46 -8.08
N GLU A 81 -1.07 7.33 -9.40
CA GLU A 81 -0.68 6.10 -10.11
C GLU A 81 0.81 5.81 -9.92
N ASP A 82 1.68 6.79 -10.16
CA ASP A 82 3.14 6.62 -10.08
C ASP A 82 3.62 6.32 -8.65
N VAL A 83 3.00 6.89 -7.62
CA VAL A 83 3.25 6.50 -6.22
C VAL A 83 2.88 5.03 -5.99
N GLY A 84 1.75 4.56 -6.53
CA GLY A 84 1.38 3.14 -6.50
C GLY A 84 2.44 2.25 -7.17
N ILE A 85 2.92 2.65 -8.35
CA ILE A 85 4.00 1.98 -9.10
C ILE A 85 5.27 1.89 -8.25
N VAL A 86 5.70 2.99 -7.64
CA VAL A 86 6.93 3.04 -6.83
C VAL A 86 6.82 2.16 -5.58
N ILE A 87 5.68 2.20 -4.87
CA ILE A 87 5.44 1.33 -3.71
C ILE A 87 5.43 -0.15 -4.13
N GLY A 88 4.75 -0.48 -5.22
CA GLY A 88 4.76 -1.85 -5.76
C GLY A 88 6.16 -2.34 -6.09
N THR A 89 6.96 -1.49 -6.75
CA THR A 89 8.37 -1.77 -7.08
C THR A 89 9.18 -2.04 -5.82
N ALA A 90 9.07 -1.18 -4.80
CA ALA A 90 9.77 -1.35 -3.53
C ALA A 90 9.43 -2.67 -2.84
N LEU A 91 8.15 -3.04 -2.82
CA LEU A 91 7.70 -4.32 -2.23
C LEU A 91 8.27 -5.53 -2.99
N ARG A 92 8.30 -5.50 -4.32
CA ARG A 92 8.93 -6.56 -5.13
C ARG A 92 10.42 -6.67 -4.85
N GLU A 93 11.15 -5.55 -4.91
CA GLU A 93 12.58 -5.52 -4.65
C GLU A 93 12.92 -5.96 -3.22
N ALA A 94 12.05 -5.68 -2.26
CA ALA A 94 12.22 -6.16 -0.90
C ALA A 94 12.24 -7.69 -0.80
N VAL A 95 11.42 -8.40 -1.57
CA VAL A 95 11.44 -9.87 -1.63
C VAL A 95 12.72 -10.37 -2.30
N GLU A 96 13.15 -9.69 -3.37
CA GLU A 96 14.38 -10.05 -4.10
C GLU A 96 15.63 -9.87 -3.23
N LEU A 97 15.69 -8.79 -2.44
CA LEU A 97 16.85 -8.44 -1.59
C LEU A 97 16.88 -9.18 -0.25
N HIS A 98 15.73 -9.38 0.38
CA HIS A 98 15.65 -9.85 1.76
C HIS A 98 15.10 -11.26 1.92
N GLY A 99 14.74 -11.91 0.81
CA GLY A 99 14.26 -13.29 0.80
C GLY A 99 12.75 -13.43 0.98
N PRO A 100 12.28 -14.69 1.17
CA PRO A 100 10.88 -15.02 1.09
C PRO A 100 10.05 -14.42 2.22
N VAL A 101 8.80 -14.14 1.89
CA VAL A 101 7.79 -13.56 2.79
C VAL A 101 6.65 -14.56 3.03
N ARG A 102 5.75 -14.26 3.98
CA ARG A 102 4.57 -15.10 4.28
C ARG A 102 3.65 -15.29 3.09
N ARG A 103 3.66 -14.34 2.15
CA ARG A 103 2.93 -14.35 0.89
C ARG A 103 1.46 -13.96 1.01
N PHE A 104 0.68 -14.58 1.90
CA PHE A 104 -0.75 -14.30 2.04
C PHE A 104 -1.03 -13.33 3.18
N GLY A 105 -1.89 -12.35 2.92
CA GLY A 105 -2.42 -11.43 3.91
C GLY A 105 -3.88 -11.14 3.67
N HIS A 106 -4.63 -10.94 4.74
CA HIS A 106 -6.04 -10.59 4.69
C HIS A 106 -6.38 -9.67 5.85
N SER A 107 -7.21 -8.67 5.60
CA SER A 107 -7.75 -7.80 6.65
C SER A 107 -9.11 -7.26 6.28
N VAL A 108 -9.98 -7.18 7.28
CA VAL A 108 -11.25 -6.47 7.22
C VAL A 108 -11.20 -5.37 8.27
N VAL A 109 -11.47 -4.13 7.88
CA VAL A 109 -11.35 -2.95 8.75
C VAL A 109 -12.62 -2.12 8.67
N PRO A 110 -13.28 -1.84 9.80
CA PRO A 110 -14.37 -0.88 9.86
C PRO A 110 -13.80 0.55 10.00
N MET A 111 -14.53 1.50 9.47
CA MET A 111 -14.35 2.93 9.71
C MET A 111 -15.75 3.57 9.79
N ASP A 112 -16.21 3.81 11.00
CA ASP A 112 -17.57 4.30 11.30
C ASP A 112 -18.66 3.52 10.52
N ASP A 113 -19.27 4.14 9.50
CA ASP A 113 -20.31 3.57 8.65
C ASP A 113 -19.78 2.62 7.58
N ALA A 114 -18.46 2.58 7.36
CA ALA A 114 -17.85 1.87 6.23
C ALA A 114 -17.11 0.59 6.66
N LEU A 115 -17.07 -0.37 5.75
CA LEU A 115 -16.30 -1.60 5.90
C LEU A 115 -15.48 -1.88 4.64
N GLY A 116 -14.14 -1.92 4.79
CA GLY A 116 -13.18 -2.29 3.76
C GLY A 116 -12.57 -3.67 4.01
N GLU A 117 -12.38 -4.45 2.95
CA GLU A 117 -11.71 -5.75 2.99
C GLU A 117 -10.65 -5.81 1.90
N VAL A 118 -9.45 -6.29 2.28
CA VAL A 118 -8.34 -6.49 1.34
C VAL A 118 -7.72 -7.87 1.56
N VAL A 119 -7.52 -8.58 0.45
CA VAL A 119 -6.82 -9.88 0.40
C VAL A 119 -5.64 -9.76 -0.53
N VAL A 120 -4.48 -10.29 -0.12
CA VAL A 120 -3.20 -10.19 -0.82
C VAL A 120 -2.59 -11.57 -1.02
N ASP A 121 -2.12 -11.84 -2.25
CA ASP A 121 -1.17 -12.92 -2.57
C ASP A 121 0.09 -12.32 -3.22
N ALA A 122 1.17 -12.20 -2.45
CA ALA A 122 2.48 -11.73 -2.91
C ALA A 122 3.25 -12.88 -3.60
N GLY A 123 2.60 -13.55 -4.55
CA GLY A 123 3.09 -14.75 -5.24
C GLY A 123 3.76 -14.49 -6.59
N GLY A 124 4.22 -13.27 -6.88
CA GLY A 124 4.97 -12.93 -8.10
C GLY A 124 4.10 -12.74 -9.35
N ARG A 125 2.77 -12.66 -9.23
CA ARG A 125 1.83 -12.44 -10.34
C ARG A 125 0.87 -11.32 -10.00
N SER A 126 0.81 -10.31 -10.87
CA SER A 126 -0.11 -9.18 -10.71
C SER A 126 -1.54 -9.55 -11.12
N TYR A 127 -2.48 -9.21 -10.29
CA TYR A 127 -3.91 -9.19 -10.62
C TYR A 127 -4.63 -8.28 -9.63
N LEU A 128 -5.48 -7.38 -10.12
CA LEU A 128 -6.31 -6.55 -9.26
C LEU A 128 -7.79 -6.86 -9.48
N VAL A 129 -8.48 -7.23 -8.41
CA VAL A 129 -9.94 -7.13 -8.31
C VAL A 129 -10.24 -5.92 -7.45
N TYR A 130 -10.90 -4.91 -8.02
CA TYR A 130 -11.33 -3.73 -7.31
C TYR A 130 -12.84 -3.59 -7.38
N GLN A 131 -13.50 -3.67 -6.23
CA GLN A 131 -14.95 -3.57 -6.09
C GLN A 131 -15.28 -2.63 -4.93
N ALA A 132 -15.30 -1.34 -5.20
CA ALA A 132 -15.76 -0.33 -4.27
C ALA A 132 -16.62 0.68 -5.04
N THR A 133 -17.79 0.96 -4.49
CA THR A 133 -18.70 2.00 -5.00
C THR A 133 -18.76 3.10 -3.95
N TYR A 134 -18.28 4.27 -4.30
CA TYR A 134 -18.30 5.43 -3.41
C TYR A 134 -19.64 6.15 -3.53
N PRO A 135 -20.26 6.55 -2.41
CA PRO A 135 -21.50 7.32 -2.45
C PRO A 135 -21.30 8.78 -2.91
N GLN A 136 -20.04 9.28 -2.88
CA GLN A 136 -19.64 10.56 -3.43
C GLN A 136 -18.45 10.37 -4.37
N ASP A 137 -18.33 11.21 -5.40
CA ASP A 137 -17.22 11.14 -6.36
C ASP A 137 -15.90 11.66 -5.77
N ARG A 138 -15.97 12.49 -4.71
CA ARG A 138 -14.81 13.17 -4.14
C ARG A 138 -14.81 13.17 -2.61
N ALA A 139 -13.59 13.16 -2.05
CA ALA A 139 -13.32 13.50 -0.66
C ALA A 139 -12.48 14.81 -0.64
N GLY A 140 -13.11 15.92 -0.29
CA GLY A 140 -12.52 17.25 -0.48
C GLY A 140 -12.26 17.53 -1.96
N ARG A 141 -11.00 17.76 -2.34
CA ARG A 141 -10.58 17.94 -3.77
C ARG A 141 -10.27 16.63 -4.47
N PHE A 142 -9.94 15.58 -3.75
CA PHE A 142 -9.46 14.31 -4.26
C PHE A 142 -10.58 13.52 -4.93
N ASP A 143 -10.35 13.07 -6.16
CA ASP A 143 -11.25 12.20 -6.91
C ASP A 143 -11.10 10.75 -6.44
N LEU A 144 -12.17 10.17 -5.89
CA LEU A 144 -12.14 8.82 -5.31
C LEU A 144 -11.95 7.71 -6.36
N SER A 145 -12.14 8.01 -7.65
CA SER A 145 -11.81 7.06 -8.73
C SER A 145 -10.32 6.72 -8.77
N LEU A 146 -9.45 7.66 -8.36
CA LEU A 146 -8.00 7.49 -8.31
C LEU A 146 -7.53 6.45 -7.30
N VAL A 147 -8.34 6.09 -6.32
CA VAL A 147 -8.03 5.00 -5.39
C VAL A 147 -7.80 3.68 -6.14
N ARG A 148 -8.60 3.43 -7.20
CA ARG A 148 -8.40 2.26 -8.06
C ARG A 148 -7.06 2.32 -8.80
N GLU A 149 -6.68 3.47 -9.33
CA GLU A 149 -5.44 3.65 -10.10
C GLU A 149 -4.21 3.45 -9.20
N PHE A 150 -4.25 3.94 -7.97
CA PHE A 150 -3.22 3.65 -6.96
C PHE A 150 -3.02 2.13 -6.75
N PHE A 151 -4.10 1.39 -6.48
CA PHE A 151 -4.01 -0.07 -6.27
C PHE A 151 -3.62 -0.82 -7.54
N GLN A 152 -3.98 -0.29 -8.72
CA GLN A 152 -3.58 -0.85 -10.01
C GLN A 152 -2.07 -0.74 -10.22
N GLY A 153 -1.48 0.43 -10.00
CA GLY A 153 -0.05 0.66 -10.05
C GLY A 153 0.70 -0.25 -9.06
N LEU A 154 0.25 -0.27 -7.81
CA LEU A 154 0.84 -1.08 -6.74
C LEU A 154 0.80 -2.59 -7.06
N SER A 155 -0.36 -3.12 -7.43
CA SER A 155 -0.54 -4.54 -7.79
C SER A 155 0.32 -4.92 -9.00
N SER A 156 0.33 -4.07 -10.03
CA SER A 156 1.05 -4.30 -11.28
C SER A 156 2.56 -4.42 -11.05
N GLN A 157 3.18 -3.42 -10.44
CA GLN A 157 4.63 -3.37 -10.26
C GLN A 157 5.13 -4.22 -9.10
N GLY A 158 4.30 -4.41 -8.08
CA GLY A 158 4.56 -5.32 -6.97
C GLY A 158 4.45 -6.79 -7.34
N ARG A 159 3.89 -7.10 -8.54
CA ARG A 159 3.53 -8.47 -8.94
C ARG A 159 2.70 -9.18 -7.87
N ILE A 160 1.72 -8.44 -7.35
CA ILE A 160 0.84 -8.86 -6.26
C ILE A 160 -0.57 -9.08 -6.79
N ASN A 161 -1.17 -10.21 -6.45
CA ASN A 161 -2.60 -10.39 -6.64
C ASN A 161 -3.32 -9.76 -5.44
N MET A 162 -4.16 -8.76 -5.71
CA MET A 162 -4.91 -8.01 -4.70
C MET A 162 -6.40 -8.04 -5.00
N HIS A 163 -7.20 -8.28 -3.98
CA HIS A 163 -8.64 -8.08 -4.00
C HIS A 163 -8.97 -6.98 -2.99
N VAL A 164 -9.50 -5.86 -3.48
CA VAL A 164 -9.84 -4.66 -2.71
C VAL A 164 -11.35 -4.47 -2.79
N LEU A 165 -12.04 -4.68 -1.67
CA LEU A 165 -13.50 -4.79 -1.63
C LEU A 165 -14.07 -3.78 -0.62
N GLY A 166 -14.78 -2.77 -1.13
CA GLY A 166 -15.65 -1.90 -0.33
C GLY A 166 -16.97 -2.61 -0.08
N ARG A 167 -17.18 -3.11 1.13
CA ARG A 167 -18.36 -3.90 1.45
C ARG A 167 -19.61 -3.05 1.56
N TYR A 168 -19.50 -1.89 2.22
CA TYR A 168 -20.52 -0.85 2.33
C TYR A 168 -19.90 0.40 2.93
N GLY A 169 -20.59 1.53 2.84
CA GLY A 169 -20.25 2.82 3.44
C GLY A 169 -21.12 3.94 2.86
N ASP A 170 -21.55 4.84 3.71
CA ASP A 170 -22.35 6.01 3.32
C ASP A 170 -21.50 7.26 3.14
N ASN A 171 -20.21 7.20 3.54
CA ASN A 171 -19.23 8.26 3.38
C ASN A 171 -18.02 7.76 2.58
N GLY A 172 -17.73 8.41 1.45
CA GLY A 172 -16.62 8.05 0.57
C GLY A 172 -15.23 8.18 1.20
N HIS A 173 -15.03 9.16 2.10
CA HIS A 173 -13.80 9.28 2.89
C HIS A 173 -13.60 8.06 3.79
N HIS A 174 -14.63 7.71 4.58
CA HIS A 174 -14.58 6.56 5.49
C HIS A 174 -14.32 5.25 4.73
N LEU A 175 -14.97 5.06 3.57
CA LEU A 175 -14.75 3.86 2.76
C LEU A 175 -13.32 3.80 2.20
N ALA A 176 -12.79 4.91 1.68
CA ALA A 176 -11.41 4.97 1.20
C ALA A 176 -10.43 4.68 2.35
N GLU A 177 -10.60 5.31 3.51
CA GLU A 177 -9.73 5.10 4.67
C GLU A 177 -9.80 3.66 5.20
N ALA A 178 -11.00 3.05 5.23
CA ALA A 178 -11.16 1.63 5.58
C ALA A 178 -10.37 0.72 4.64
N LEU A 179 -10.40 0.99 3.32
CA LEU A 179 -9.66 0.24 2.31
C LEU A 179 -8.15 0.39 2.46
N PHE A 180 -7.64 1.62 2.67
CA PHE A 180 -6.21 1.86 2.88
C PHE A 180 -5.70 1.21 4.17
N LYS A 181 -6.44 1.30 5.27
CA LYS A 181 -6.11 0.58 6.52
C LYS A 181 -6.09 -0.93 6.34
N ALA A 182 -7.11 -1.47 5.65
CA ALA A 182 -7.18 -2.90 5.36
C ALA A 182 -6.01 -3.35 4.47
N ALA A 183 -5.67 -2.56 3.43
CA ALA A 183 -4.54 -2.81 2.56
C ALA A 183 -3.22 -2.83 3.33
N GLY A 184 -2.99 -1.83 4.19
CA GLY A 184 -1.80 -1.77 5.04
C GLY A 184 -1.64 -3.02 5.89
N ARG A 185 -2.69 -3.43 6.61
CA ARG A 185 -2.68 -4.63 7.46
C ARG A 185 -2.48 -5.92 6.68
N ALA A 186 -3.14 -6.06 5.52
CA ALA A 186 -3.00 -7.22 4.65
C ALA A 186 -1.58 -7.32 4.07
N LEU A 187 -1.03 -6.21 3.55
CA LEU A 187 0.35 -6.13 3.07
C LEU A 187 1.35 -6.38 4.20
N GLY A 188 1.18 -5.74 5.36
CA GLY A 188 2.05 -5.94 6.52
C GLY A 188 2.14 -7.41 6.91
N SER A 189 1.01 -8.12 6.95
CA SER A 189 0.97 -9.56 7.22
C SER A 189 1.63 -10.39 6.12
N ALA A 190 1.35 -10.07 4.84
CA ALA A 190 1.89 -10.79 3.68
C ALA A 190 3.42 -10.67 3.57
N PHE A 191 3.99 -9.50 3.94
CA PHE A 191 5.41 -9.20 3.83
C PHE A 191 6.25 -9.49 5.09
N LEU A 192 5.66 -10.12 6.11
CA LEU A 192 6.45 -10.69 7.21
C LEU A 192 7.47 -11.70 6.70
N PRO A 193 8.69 -11.78 7.30
CA PRO A 193 9.72 -12.70 6.85
C PRO A 193 9.28 -14.16 7.03
N ARG A 194 9.84 -15.02 6.19
CA ARG A 194 9.68 -16.47 6.23
C ARG A 194 11.00 -17.14 5.85
N GLU A 195 11.29 -18.32 6.42
CA GLU A 195 12.51 -19.07 6.13
C GLU A 195 12.49 -19.75 4.76
N THR A 196 11.30 -20.14 4.27
CA THR A 196 11.15 -20.90 3.03
C THR A 196 10.09 -20.29 2.11
N VAL A 197 10.23 -20.49 0.80
CA VAL A 197 9.25 -20.03 -0.19
C VAL A 197 7.89 -20.70 0.02
N ALA A 198 6.83 -19.89 0.11
CA ALA A 198 5.45 -20.37 0.29
C ALA A 198 4.82 -20.77 -1.06
N SER A 199 5.41 -21.74 -1.74
CA SER A 199 4.93 -22.20 -3.05
C SER A 199 5.13 -23.70 -3.20
N THR A 200 4.09 -24.41 -3.67
CA THR A 200 4.19 -25.83 -4.04
C THR A 200 5.06 -26.08 -5.26
N LYS A 201 5.40 -25.02 -6.01
CA LYS A 201 6.30 -25.08 -7.17
C LYS A 201 7.78 -24.85 -6.79
N GLY A 202 8.08 -24.52 -5.52
CA GLY A 202 9.43 -24.23 -5.04
C GLY A 202 10.00 -22.85 -5.43
N VAL A 203 9.24 -22.08 -6.22
CA VAL A 203 9.58 -20.71 -6.67
C VAL A 203 8.34 -19.82 -6.55
N LEU A 204 8.53 -18.48 -6.43
CA LEU A 204 7.47 -17.48 -6.53
C LEU A 204 7.30 -17.00 -7.97
#